data_a752c303a2fca441a7b1c2ce9c1159cc
#
_entry.id   a752c303a2fca441a7b1c2ce9c1159cc
#
_cell.length_a   1.000
_cell.length_b   1.000
_cell.length_c   1.000
_cell.angle_alpha   90.00
_cell.angle_beta   90.00
_cell.angle_gamma   90.00
#
_symmetry.space_group_name_H-M   'P 1'
#
loop_
_entity.id
_entity.type
_entity.pdbx_description
1 polymer ?
#
loop_
_entity_poly.entity_id
_entity_poly.type
_entity_poly.pdbx_seq_one_letter_code
_entity_poly.pdbx_strand_id
1 'polypeptide(L)'
;PYTSQFCEGAAYWDKIVNSDNLYDAPYEIWETTYYAIAHANEALEDIKATGDAGDEYRAAEGEALLARAWGHFQLANAFCLAFDPQTSSSDLGIPYLKERVVNLLPNYSRGTLAETYQQIAADIEAGLPLLEKYSTYSDRYKKFHFTAASGHAFAARFYLYYQKWDKAIEHADKVLGSNPSQVLRNWKAFYNVPRTDAAFALAYYDIANPANLLTISTYSYYPWLITGGTSYYNTRFTQSQELTLTETL
;
A
#
# COMPACT_ATOMS: atom_id res chain seq x y z
N PRO A 1 14.73 28.85 -7.18
CA PRO A 1 14.25 27.51 -7.46
C PRO A 1 14.24 26.73 -6.15
N TYR A 2 13.06 26.43 -5.63
CA TYR A 2 12.92 25.58 -4.44
C TYR A 2 13.11 24.14 -4.90
N THR A 3 14.35 23.68 -4.96
CA THR A 3 14.62 22.25 -4.97
C THR A 3 14.43 21.77 -3.55
N SER A 4 13.48 20.87 -3.33
CA SER A 4 13.35 20.21 -2.05
C SER A 4 14.65 19.46 -1.74
N GLN A 5 15.30 19.78 -0.61
CA GLN A 5 16.52 19.09 -0.16
C GLN A 5 16.30 17.58 -0.05
N PHE A 6 15.07 17.18 0.29
CA PHE A 6 14.66 15.79 0.29
C PHE A 6 14.80 15.13 -1.09
N CYS A 7 14.25 15.73 -2.14
CA CYS A 7 14.34 15.18 -3.50
C CYS A 7 15.79 15.16 -4.02
N GLU A 8 16.59 16.15 -3.63
CA GLU A 8 18.00 16.21 -3.99
C GLU A 8 18.79 15.09 -3.29
N GLY A 9 18.63 14.93 -1.99
CA GLY A 9 19.27 13.86 -1.22
C GLY A 9 18.84 12.45 -1.68
N ALA A 10 17.55 12.26 -1.98
CA ALA A 10 17.06 11.00 -2.50
C ALA A 10 17.64 10.69 -3.90
N ALA A 11 17.74 11.68 -4.78
CA ALA A 11 18.31 11.51 -6.11
C ALA A 11 19.81 11.19 -6.11
N TYR A 12 20.54 11.68 -5.11
CA TYR A 12 21.97 11.41 -4.93
C TYR A 12 22.28 10.22 -4.01
N TRP A 13 21.25 9.51 -3.52
CA TRP A 13 21.38 8.39 -2.60
C TRP A 13 22.13 8.76 -1.30
N ASP A 14 21.86 9.95 -0.79
CA ASP A 14 22.47 10.40 0.46
C ASP A 14 22.09 9.48 1.63
N LYS A 15 23.04 9.27 2.55
CA LYS A 15 22.79 8.44 3.76
C LYS A 15 21.71 9.02 4.66
N ILE A 16 21.57 10.34 4.66
CA ILE A 16 20.56 11.06 5.43
C ILE A 16 19.80 11.93 4.44
N VAL A 17 18.53 11.61 4.26
CA VAL A 17 17.62 12.42 3.46
C VAL A 17 16.88 13.35 4.43
N ASN A 18 17.07 14.66 4.26
CA ASN A 18 16.38 15.64 5.11
C ASN A 18 14.87 15.59 4.89
N SER A 19 14.14 15.66 5.99
CA SER A 19 12.69 15.77 5.96
C SER A 19 12.28 17.24 5.84
N ASP A 20 11.68 17.59 4.71
CA ASP A 20 11.19 18.95 4.43
C ASP A 20 9.70 19.10 4.76
N ASN A 21 9.13 18.26 5.62
CA ASN A 21 7.68 18.18 5.89
C ASN A 21 6.85 17.99 4.61
N LEU A 22 7.40 17.27 3.62
CA LEU A 22 6.70 16.90 2.41
C LEU A 22 6.03 15.54 2.60
N TYR A 23 4.87 15.33 1.97
CA TYR A 23 4.09 14.09 2.07
C TYR A 23 4.86 12.83 1.69
N ASP A 24 5.91 12.95 0.88
CA ASP A 24 6.77 11.83 0.46
C ASP A 24 8.04 11.69 1.31
N ALA A 25 8.22 12.54 2.33
CA ALA A 25 9.38 12.46 3.21
C ALA A 25 9.32 11.21 4.10
N PRO A 26 10.46 10.57 4.42
CA PRO A 26 10.48 9.36 5.26
C PRO A 26 9.77 9.54 6.60
N TYR A 27 9.89 10.70 7.22
CA TYR A 27 9.20 11.03 8.47
C TYR A 27 7.67 10.97 8.30
N GLU A 28 7.14 11.62 7.26
CA GLU A 28 5.70 11.66 6.99
C GLU A 28 5.14 10.28 6.65
N ILE A 29 5.89 9.49 5.85
CA ILE A 29 5.50 8.10 5.55
C ILE A 29 5.45 7.28 6.83
N TRP A 30 6.43 7.42 7.71
CA TRP A 30 6.47 6.72 8.98
C TRP A 30 5.30 7.11 9.89
N GLU A 31 5.14 8.39 10.15
CA GLU A 31 4.14 8.92 11.07
C GLU A 31 2.71 8.62 10.59
N THR A 32 2.40 8.97 9.33
CA THR A 32 1.04 8.80 8.80
C THR A 32 0.65 7.34 8.68
N THR A 33 1.61 6.45 8.36
CA THR A 33 1.32 5.01 8.27
C THR A 33 1.08 4.41 9.66
N TYR A 34 1.88 4.77 10.68
CA TYR A 34 1.62 4.33 12.05
C TYR A 34 0.33 4.93 12.61
N TYR A 35 -0.04 6.14 12.20
CA TYR A 35 -1.34 6.72 12.55
C TYR A 35 -2.50 5.87 11.98
N ALA A 36 -2.41 5.45 10.72
CA ALA A 36 -3.40 4.54 10.14
C ALA A 36 -3.44 3.18 10.85
N ILE A 37 -2.28 2.62 11.23
CA ILE A 37 -2.20 1.38 12.01
C ILE A 37 -2.86 1.55 13.39
N ALA A 38 -2.67 2.69 14.04
CA ALA A 38 -3.30 2.98 15.33
C ALA A 38 -4.83 2.97 15.23
N HIS A 39 -5.40 3.54 14.17
CA HIS A 39 -6.85 3.48 13.92
C HIS A 39 -7.34 2.05 13.65
N ALA A 40 -6.58 1.24 12.91
CA ALA A 40 -6.93 -0.17 12.73
C ALA A 40 -6.94 -0.94 14.07
N ASN A 41 -5.95 -0.68 14.94
CA ASN A 41 -5.90 -1.28 16.28
C ASN A 41 -7.07 -0.82 17.16
N GLU A 42 -7.42 0.46 17.10
CA GLU A 42 -8.57 1.01 17.83
C GLU A 42 -9.86 0.32 17.40
N ALA A 43 -10.09 0.20 16.09
CA ALA A 43 -11.25 -0.51 15.56
C ALA A 43 -11.31 -1.97 16.02
N LEU A 44 -10.18 -2.68 16.01
CA LEU A 44 -10.11 -4.08 16.47
C LEU A 44 -10.42 -4.21 17.97
N GLU A 45 -9.94 -3.31 18.80
CA GLU A 45 -10.25 -3.31 20.23
C GLU A 45 -11.72 -2.97 20.50
N ASP A 46 -12.27 -1.98 19.81
CA ASP A 46 -13.67 -1.59 19.96
C ASP A 46 -14.60 -2.72 19.50
N ILE A 47 -14.32 -3.40 18.38
CA ILE A 47 -15.07 -4.58 17.93
C ILE A 47 -15.00 -5.68 18.99
N LYS A 48 -13.83 -5.94 19.55
CA LYS A 48 -13.67 -6.93 20.63
C LYS A 48 -14.44 -6.54 21.89
N ALA A 49 -14.48 -5.26 22.23
CA ALA A 49 -15.17 -4.76 23.41
C ALA A 49 -16.70 -4.83 23.29
N THR A 50 -17.25 -4.78 22.08
CA THR A 50 -18.72 -4.92 21.89
C THR A 50 -19.22 -6.31 22.26
N GLY A 51 -18.37 -7.31 22.20
CA GLY A 51 -18.74 -8.73 22.45
C GLY A 51 -19.75 -9.28 21.43
N ASP A 52 -20.19 -8.49 20.47
CA ASP A 52 -21.09 -8.88 19.41
C ASP A 52 -20.32 -9.43 18.20
N ALA A 53 -20.83 -10.53 17.69
CA ALA A 53 -20.28 -11.22 16.54
C ALA A 53 -21.17 -11.07 15.29
N GLY A 54 -21.94 -9.99 15.19
CA GLY A 54 -22.74 -9.68 14.00
C GLY A 54 -21.88 -9.62 12.72
N ASP A 55 -22.49 -9.97 11.61
CA ASP A 55 -21.78 -10.12 10.32
C ASP A 55 -21.04 -8.82 9.90
N GLU A 56 -21.61 -7.66 10.21
CA GLU A 56 -21.00 -6.37 9.95
C GLU A 56 -19.73 -6.12 10.77
N TYR A 57 -19.70 -6.54 12.04
CA TYR A 57 -18.52 -6.45 12.89
C TYR A 57 -17.43 -7.43 12.42
N ARG A 58 -17.80 -8.60 11.94
CA ARG A 58 -16.87 -9.58 11.37
C ARG A 58 -16.24 -9.07 10.08
N ALA A 59 -17.01 -8.40 9.22
CA ALA A 59 -16.46 -7.76 8.03
C ALA A 59 -15.49 -6.61 8.39
N ALA A 60 -15.87 -5.78 9.37
CA ALA A 60 -15.02 -4.69 9.85
C ALA A 60 -13.72 -5.20 10.51
N GLU A 61 -13.80 -6.31 11.29
CA GLU A 61 -12.62 -6.98 11.86
C GLU A 61 -11.65 -7.43 10.76
N GLY A 62 -12.18 -8.10 9.72
CA GLY A 62 -11.37 -8.52 8.57
C GLY A 62 -10.71 -7.35 7.85
N GLU A 63 -11.44 -6.25 7.65
CA GLU A 63 -10.90 -5.05 7.03
C GLU A 63 -9.81 -4.39 7.88
N ALA A 64 -10.02 -4.25 9.19
CA ALA A 64 -9.04 -3.65 10.10
C ALA A 64 -7.74 -4.48 10.18
N LEU A 65 -7.85 -5.83 10.17
CA LEU A 65 -6.69 -6.72 10.11
C LEU A 65 -5.90 -6.52 8.81
N LEU A 66 -6.58 -6.44 7.66
CA LEU A 66 -5.93 -6.21 6.37
C LEU A 66 -5.31 -4.80 6.29
N ALA A 67 -5.97 -3.78 6.85
CA ALA A 67 -5.44 -2.41 6.90
C ALA A 67 -4.18 -2.34 7.77
N ARG A 68 -4.17 -3.01 8.92
CA ARG A 68 -2.99 -3.13 9.79
C ARG A 68 -1.83 -3.85 9.09
N ALA A 69 -2.12 -4.97 8.46
CA ALA A 69 -1.13 -5.71 7.66
C ALA A 69 -0.56 -4.87 6.52
N TRP A 70 -1.42 -4.15 5.79
CA TRP A 70 -1.01 -3.24 4.73
C TRP A 70 -0.09 -2.13 5.22
N GLY A 71 -0.44 -1.45 6.30
CA GLY A 71 0.38 -0.39 6.89
C GLY A 71 1.77 -0.91 7.27
N HIS A 72 1.85 -2.03 7.99
CA HIS A 72 3.14 -2.61 8.37
C HIS A 72 3.95 -3.10 7.14
N PHE A 73 3.29 -3.62 6.11
CA PHE A 73 3.95 -4.01 4.87
C PHE A 73 4.55 -2.80 4.14
N GLN A 74 3.84 -1.66 4.08
CA GLN A 74 4.39 -0.43 3.51
C GLN A 74 5.62 0.05 4.27
N LEU A 75 5.56 0.06 5.61
CA LEU A 75 6.69 0.44 6.45
C LEU A 75 7.88 -0.52 6.30
N ALA A 76 7.63 -1.82 6.23
CA ALA A 76 8.70 -2.80 6.03
C ALA A 76 9.40 -2.58 4.68
N ASN A 77 8.66 -2.31 3.60
CA ASN A 77 9.24 -2.02 2.29
C ASN A 77 10.03 -0.71 2.24
N ALA A 78 9.61 0.30 3.03
CA ALA A 78 10.28 1.60 3.04
C ALA A 78 11.51 1.65 3.95
N PHE A 79 11.51 0.89 5.06
CA PHE A 79 12.48 1.06 6.15
C PHE A 79 13.28 -0.19 6.53
N CYS A 80 13.05 -1.31 5.87
CA CYS A 80 13.82 -2.54 6.06
C CYS A 80 14.54 -2.95 4.77
N LEU A 81 15.45 -3.91 4.91
CA LEU A 81 16.02 -4.61 3.77
C LEU A 81 14.94 -5.45 3.06
N ALA A 82 15.20 -5.83 1.81
CA ALA A 82 14.37 -6.81 1.13
C ALA A 82 14.41 -8.14 1.91
N PHE A 83 13.24 -8.82 1.99
CA PHE A 83 13.18 -10.09 2.69
C PHE A 83 14.10 -11.14 2.04
N ASP A 84 15.00 -11.69 2.84
CA ASP A 84 15.85 -12.82 2.48
C ASP A 84 15.70 -13.92 3.56
N PRO A 85 15.29 -15.14 3.19
CA PRO A 85 15.15 -16.24 4.15
C PRO A 85 16.43 -16.55 4.94
N GLN A 86 17.60 -16.23 4.40
CA GLN A 86 18.88 -16.51 5.03
C GLN A 86 19.27 -15.48 6.11
N THR A 87 18.86 -14.21 5.94
CA THR A 87 19.28 -13.12 6.81
C THR A 87 18.14 -12.49 7.62
N SER A 88 16.90 -12.68 7.22
CA SER A 88 15.72 -12.03 7.83
C SER A 88 15.55 -12.27 9.34
N SER A 89 16.11 -13.35 9.88
CA SER A 89 16.12 -13.63 11.33
C SER A 89 17.09 -12.75 12.12
N SER A 90 18.03 -12.10 11.46
CA SER A 90 18.99 -11.15 12.03
C SER A 90 18.79 -9.72 11.54
N ASP A 91 18.16 -9.54 10.39
CA ASP A 91 17.86 -8.22 9.84
C ASP A 91 16.81 -7.52 10.71
N LEU A 92 16.99 -6.20 10.88
CA LEU A 92 16.05 -5.40 11.67
C LEU A 92 14.73 -5.23 10.93
N GLY A 93 13.65 -5.57 11.61
CA GLY A 93 12.27 -5.29 11.20
C GLY A 93 11.83 -3.88 11.58
N ILE A 94 10.52 -3.72 11.75
CA ILE A 94 9.86 -2.52 12.29
C ILE A 94 9.09 -2.89 13.57
N PRO A 95 8.75 -1.93 14.45
CA PRO A 95 7.80 -2.18 15.53
C PRO A 95 6.45 -2.65 14.95
N TYR A 96 6.01 -3.85 15.32
CA TYR A 96 4.70 -4.35 14.92
C TYR A 96 3.66 -4.08 16.00
N LEU A 97 2.79 -3.09 15.77
CA LEU A 97 1.83 -2.61 16.76
C LEU A 97 0.49 -3.35 16.60
N LYS A 98 0.06 -4.02 17.66
CA LYS A 98 -1.21 -4.79 17.70
C LYS A 98 -2.26 -4.23 18.65
N GLU A 99 -1.86 -3.29 19.48
CA GLU A 99 -2.70 -2.76 20.56
C GLU A 99 -2.86 -1.25 20.42
N ARG A 100 -3.92 -0.72 21.00
CA ARG A 100 -4.13 0.72 21.12
C ARG A 100 -2.99 1.34 21.94
N VAL A 101 -2.46 2.44 21.44
CA VAL A 101 -1.42 3.20 22.13
C VAL A 101 -2.06 4.02 23.25
N VAL A 102 -1.81 3.65 24.49
CA VAL A 102 -2.35 4.34 25.68
C VAL A 102 -1.32 5.22 26.38
N ASN A 103 -0.04 5.05 26.07
CA ASN A 103 1.06 5.80 26.69
C ASN A 103 1.56 6.90 25.77
N LEU A 104 1.84 8.08 26.34
CA LEU A 104 2.34 9.24 25.58
C LEU A 104 3.73 9.00 24.95
N LEU A 105 4.58 8.19 25.59
CA LEU A 105 5.94 7.87 25.13
C LEU A 105 6.19 6.38 25.27
N PRO A 106 5.57 5.56 24.41
CA PRO A 106 5.80 4.12 24.44
C PRO A 106 7.19 3.80 23.90
N ASN A 107 7.85 2.82 24.52
CA ASN A 107 9.14 2.31 24.05
C ASN A 107 8.90 1.04 23.22
N TYR A 108 9.14 1.10 21.92
CA TYR A 108 8.96 -0.01 21.00
C TYR A 108 10.30 -0.56 20.53
N SER A 109 10.42 -1.90 20.48
CA SER A 109 11.53 -2.57 19.82
C SER A 109 11.20 -2.86 18.36
N ARG A 110 12.20 -2.87 17.50
CA ARG A 110 11.99 -3.17 16.07
C ARG A 110 11.70 -4.65 15.81
N GLY A 111 12.23 -5.57 16.61
CA GLY A 111 12.19 -6.99 16.29
C GLY A 111 13.00 -7.34 15.02
N THR A 112 12.82 -8.55 14.52
CA THR A 112 13.45 -9.00 13.28
C THR A 112 12.56 -8.81 12.07
N LEU A 113 13.14 -8.80 10.89
CA LEU A 113 12.40 -8.75 9.63
C LEU A 113 11.54 -10.01 9.45
N ALA A 114 12.05 -11.18 9.85
CA ALA A 114 11.28 -12.42 9.83
C ALA A 114 10.03 -12.35 10.72
N GLU A 115 10.14 -11.83 11.94
CA GLU A 115 9.00 -11.61 12.83
C GLU A 115 8.00 -10.63 12.23
N THR A 116 8.47 -9.53 11.61
CA THR A 116 7.61 -8.56 10.94
C THR A 116 6.78 -9.23 9.85
N TYR A 117 7.40 -10.00 8.95
CA TYR A 117 6.69 -10.70 7.88
C TYR A 117 5.75 -11.79 8.38
N GLN A 118 6.12 -12.52 9.45
CA GLN A 118 5.22 -13.49 10.10
C GLN A 118 3.97 -12.81 10.67
N GLN A 119 4.11 -11.65 11.28
CA GLN A 119 3.00 -10.90 11.85
C GLN A 119 2.05 -10.35 10.78
N ILE A 120 2.61 -9.83 9.67
CA ILE A 120 1.83 -9.40 8.51
C ILE A 120 1.03 -10.59 7.94
N ALA A 121 1.70 -11.75 7.76
CA ALA A 121 1.03 -12.97 7.30
C ALA A 121 -0.11 -13.39 8.22
N ALA A 122 0.10 -13.36 9.54
CA ALA A 122 -0.92 -13.73 10.52
C ALA A 122 -2.16 -12.82 10.43
N ASP A 123 -1.99 -11.52 10.25
CA ASP A 123 -3.11 -10.60 10.08
C ASP A 123 -3.86 -10.84 8.77
N ILE A 124 -3.14 -11.10 7.68
CA ILE A 124 -3.75 -11.44 6.37
C ILE A 124 -4.56 -12.74 6.49
N GLU A 125 -3.98 -13.79 7.06
CA GLU A 125 -4.62 -15.11 7.20
C GLU A 125 -5.81 -15.08 8.15
N ALA A 126 -5.81 -14.20 9.15
CA ALA A 126 -6.96 -14.00 10.04
C ALA A 126 -8.06 -13.15 9.39
N GLY A 127 -7.70 -12.12 8.65
CA GLY A 127 -8.66 -11.17 8.08
C GLY A 127 -9.35 -11.66 6.81
N LEU A 128 -8.64 -12.37 5.91
CA LEU A 128 -9.19 -12.81 4.63
C LEU A 128 -10.45 -13.68 4.74
N PRO A 129 -10.50 -14.73 5.61
CA PRO A 129 -11.70 -15.54 5.76
C PRO A 129 -12.91 -14.75 6.25
N LEU A 130 -12.70 -13.70 7.05
CA LEU A 130 -13.76 -12.81 7.50
C LEU A 130 -14.33 -12.01 6.34
N LEU A 131 -13.47 -11.47 5.48
CA LEU A 131 -13.89 -10.73 4.29
C LEU A 131 -14.57 -11.65 3.25
N GLU A 132 -14.06 -12.86 3.04
CA GLU A 132 -14.68 -13.83 2.13
C GLU A 132 -16.14 -14.16 2.53
N LYS A 133 -16.39 -14.26 3.84
CA LYS A 133 -17.68 -14.70 4.36
C LYS A 133 -18.65 -13.55 4.63
N TYR A 134 -18.16 -12.41 5.11
CA TYR A 134 -19.01 -11.37 5.71
C TYR A 134 -18.99 -10.04 4.97
N SER A 135 -18.06 -9.80 4.03
CA SER A 135 -17.99 -8.52 3.31
C SER A 135 -19.17 -8.35 2.36
N THR A 136 -20.05 -7.39 2.66
CA THR A 136 -21.29 -7.12 1.94
C THR A 136 -21.39 -5.66 1.46
N TYR A 137 -20.27 -5.01 1.18
CA TYR A 137 -20.27 -3.63 0.70
C TYR A 137 -21.00 -3.48 -0.63
N SER A 138 -21.83 -2.43 -0.72
CA SER A 138 -22.53 -2.10 -1.96
C SER A 138 -21.54 -1.74 -3.07
N ASP A 139 -21.95 -1.89 -4.33
CA ASP A 139 -21.11 -1.60 -5.51
C ASP A 139 -20.53 -0.18 -5.50
N ARG A 140 -21.23 0.77 -4.90
CA ARG A 140 -20.79 2.17 -4.80
C ARG A 140 -19.57 2.33 -3.88
N TYR A 141 -19.49 1.57 -2.79
CA TYR A 141 -18.50 1.77 -1.73
C TYR A 141 -17.42 0.70 -1.69
N LYS A 142 -17.67 -0.49 -2.24
CA LYS A 142 -16.76 -1.65 -2.16
C LYS A 142 -15.34 -1.37 -2.62
N LYS A 143 -15.15 -0.39 -3.52
CA LYS A 143 -13.82 -0.03 -4.03
C LYS A 143 -12.99 0.83 -3.07
N PHE A 144 -13.60 1.31 -1.99
CA PHE A 144 -12.92 2.09 -0.94
C PHE A 144 -12.68 1.27 0.33
N HIS A 145 -13.05 0.01 0.33
CA HIS A 145 -12.90 -0.94 1.43
C HIS A 145 -12.11 -2.16 1.01
N PHE A 146 -11.46 -2.80 1.96
CA PHE A 146 -10.95 -4.14 1.71
C PHE A 146 -12.12 -5.11 1.53
N THR A 147 -12.19 -5.66 0.34
CA THR A 147 -13.09 -6.79 0.01
C THR A 147 -12.26 -8.07 -0.08
N ALA A 148 -12.89 -9.23 -0.21
CA ALA A 148 -12.16 -10.47 -0.47
C ALA A 148 -11.23 -10.36 -1.68
N ALA A 149 -11.70 -9.75 -2.79
CA ALA A 149 -10.88 -9.60 -4.00
C ALA A 149 -9.66 -8.70 -3.80
N SER A 150 -9.84 -7.51 -3.17
CA SER A 150 -8.72 -6.61 -2.89
C SER A 150 -7.78 -7.17 -1.82
N GLY A 151 -8.32 -7.89 -0.84
CA GLY A 151 -7.53 -8.59 0.17
C GLY A 151 -6.66 -9.69 -0.42
N HIS A 152 -7.20 -10.52 -1.34
CA HIS A 152 -6.40 -11.52 -2.05
C HIS A 152 -5.36 -10.90 -2.98
N ALA A 153 -5.67 -9.79 -3.65
CA ALA A 153 -4.68 -9.07 -4.47
C ALA A 153 -3.53 -8.54 -3.61
N PHE A 154 -3.84 -8.02 -2.43
CA PHE A 154 -2.82 -7.62 -1.45
C PHE A 154 -2.00 -8.82 -0.96
N ALA A 155 -2.65 -9.91 -0.57
CA ALA A 155 -1.99 -11.12 -0.12
C ALA A 155 -1.05 -11.69 -1.20
N ALA A 156 -1.50 -11.74 -2.46
CA ALA A 156 -0.65 -12.17 -3.59
C ALA A 156 0.63 -11.33 -3.67
N ARG A 157 0.52 -9.99 -3.57
CA ARG A 157 1.66 -9.08 -3.56
C ARG A 157 2.55 -9.33 -2.34
N PHE A 158 1.99 -9.43 -1.16
CA PHE A 158 2.74 -9.67 0.07
C PHE A 158 3.52 -10.98 0.00
N TYR A 159 2.87 -12.09 -0.38
CA TYR A 159 3.54 -13.38 -0.48
C TYR A 159 4.59 -13.46 -1.59
N LEU A 160 4.46 -12.64 -2.65
CA LEU A 160 5.51 -12.46 -3.65
C LEU A 160 6.78 -11.86 -2.99
N TYR A 161 6.65 -10.81 -2.18
CA TYR A 161 7.76 -10.22 -1.44
C TYR A 161 8.30 -11.12 -0.33
N TYR A 162 7.43 -11.92 0.29
CA TYR A 162 7.81 -12.90 1.31
C TYR A 162 8.45 -14.17 0.71
N GLN A 163 8.55 -14.24 -0.63
CA GLN A 163 9.08 -15.40 -1.38
C GLN A 163 8.31 -16.71 -1.11
N LYS A 164 7.02 -16.62 -0.79
CA LYS A 164 6.10 -17.75 -0.64
C LYS A 164 5.29 -17.91 -1.94
N TRP A 165 5.96 -18.41 -2.97
CA TRP A 165 5.45 -18.43 -4.35
C TRP A 165 4.11 -19.15 -4.50
N ASP A 166 3.96 -20.30 -3.83
CA ASP A 166 2.72 -21.08 -3.90
C ASP A 166 1.53 -20.29 -3.35
N LYS A 167 1.71 -19.58 -2.21
CA LYS A 167 0.68 -18.71 -1.65
C LYS A 167 0.41 -17.50 -2.54
N ALA A 168 1.44 -16.92 -3.14
CA ALA A 168 1.26 -15.81 -4.07
C ALA A 168 0.40 -16.21 -5.27
N ILE A 169 0.64 -17.40 -5.84
CA ILE A 169 -0.15 -17.97 -6.94
C ILE A 169 -1.58 -18.24 -6.47
N GLU A 170 -1.77 -18.93 -5.34
CA GLU A 170 -3.09 -19.22 -4.78
C GLU A 170 -3.95 -17.96 -4.67
N HIS A 171 -3.42 -16.91 -4.05
CA HIS A 171 -4.16 -15.68 -3.88
C HIS A 171 -4.38 -14.92 -5.19
N ALA A 172 -3.42 -14.95 -6.12
CA ALA A 172 -3.58 -14.37 -7.44
C ALA A 172 -4.71 -15.08 -8.23
N ASP A 173 -4.77 -16.40 -8.18
CA ASP A 173 -5.80 -17.20 -8.87
C ASP A 173 -7.21 -16.90 -8.33
N LYS A 174 -7.35 -16.66 -7.03
CA LYS A 174 -8.63 -16.25 -6.44
C LYS A 174 -9.15 -14.91 -6.99
N VAL A 175 -8.25 -14.01 -7.40
CA VAL A 175 -8.60 -12.71 -8.01
C VAL A 175 -8.83 -12.84 -9.51
N LEU A 176 -7.93 -13.55 -10.20
CA LEU A 176 -7.93 -13.65 -11.65
C LEU A 176 -9.03 -14.58 -12.17
N GLY A 177 -9.38 -15.60 -11.39
CA GLY A 177 -10.38 -16.61 -11.79
C GLY A 177 -9.99 -17.31 -13.09
N SER A 178 -11.00 -17.86 -13.77
CA SER A 178 -10.80 -18.61 -15.03
C SER A 178 -10.57 -17.70 -16.24
N ASN A 179 -10.85 -16.40 -16.15
CA ASN A 179 -10.68 -15.44 -17.25
C ASN A 179 -9.96 -14.15 -16.79
N PRO A 180 -8.63 -14.16 -16.70
CA PRO A 180 -7.86 -13.01 -16.24
C PRO A 180 -8.10 -11.73 -17.02
N SER A 181 -8.44 -11.82 -18.31
CA SER A 181 -8.66 -10.64 -19.16
C SER A 181 -9.84 -9.77 -18.69
N GLN A 182 -10.75 -10.30 -17.88
CA GLN A 182 -11.89 -9.56 -17.35
C GLN A 182 -11.52 -8.68 -16.14
N VAL A 183 -10.44 -9.01 -15.44
CA VAL A 183 -10.00 -8.29 -14.22
C VAL A 183 -8.70 -7.54 -14.42
N LEU A 184 -7.92 -7.87 -15.44
CA LEU A 184 -6.71 -7.13 -15.78
C LEU A 184 -7.03 -5.83 -16.50
N ARG A 185 -6.22 -4.79 -16.23
CA ARG A 185 -6.36 -3.50 -16.88
C ARG A 185 -6.09 -3.60 -18.37
N ASN A 186 -7.04 -3.16 -19.17
CA ASN A 186 -6.88 -3.07 -20.62
C ASN A 186 -6.13 -1.78 -21.00
N TRP A 187 -4.80 -1.86 -21.04
CA TRP A 187 -3.95 -0.72 -21.41
C TRP A 187 -4.20 -0.19 -22.82
N LYS A 188 -4.63 -1.02 -23.77
CA LYS A 188 -4.98 -0.56 -25.12
C LYS A 188 -6.15 0.41 -25.13
N ALA A 189 -7.10 0.27 -24.21
CA ALA A 189 -8.21 1.19 -24.09
C ALA A 189 -7.76 2.61 -23.75
N PHE A 190 -6.67 2.76 -23.00
CA PHE A 190 -6.11 4.06 -22.62
C PHE A 190 -5.48 4.82 -23.80
N TYR A 191 -5.15 4.15 -24.90
CA TYR A 191 -4.65 4.82 -26.10
C TYR A 191 -5.67 5.80 -26.69
N ASN A 192 -6.97 5.53 -26.53
CA ASN A 192 -8.06 6.35 -27.03
C ASN A 192 -8.55 7.41 -26.03
N VAL A 193 -7.99 7.45 -24.81
CA VAL A 193 -8.31 8.49 -23.84
C VAL A 193 -7.65 9.80 -24.25
N PRO A 194 -8.36 10.94 -24.20
CA PRO A 194 -7.76 12.24 -24.48
C PRO A 194 -6.48 12.45 -23.67
N ARG A 195 -5.43 12.97 -24.31
CA ARG A 195 -4.12 13.19 -23.68
C ARG A 195 -4.12 14.43 -22.79
N THR A 196 -5.01 14.45 -21.81
CA THR A 196 -5.05 15.43 -20.75
C THR A 196 -4.98 14.71 -19.41
N ASP A 197 -4.30 15.30 -18.43
CA ASP A 197 -4.14 14.70 -17.10
C ASP A 197 -5.50 14.38 -16.47
N ALA A 198 -6.49 15.28 -16.62
CA ALA A 198 -7.82 15.08 -16.09
C ALA A 198 -8.55 13.90 -16.74
N ALA A 199 -8.51 13.77 -18.06
CA ALA A 199 -9.18 12.67 -18.77
C ALA A 199 -8.52 11.33 -18.46
N PHE A 200 -7.18 11.30 -18.41
CA PHE A 200 -6.44 10.11 -18.05
C PHE A 200 -6.71 9.68 -16.59
N ALA A 201 -6.67 10.63 -15.65
CA ALA A 201 -6.97 10.38 -14.25
C ALA A 201 -8.39 9.81 -14.07
N LEU A 202 -9.41 10.40 -14.69
CA LEU A 202 -10.79 9.90 -14.64
C LEU A 202 -10.89 8.47 -15.17
N ALA A 203 -10.25 8.15 -16.30
CA ALA A 203 -10.26 6.80 -16.85
C ALA A 203 -9.48 5.80 -15.99
N TYR A 204 -8.39 6.24 -15.38
CA TYR A 204 -7.54 5.38 -14.53
C TYR A 204 -8.21 5.03 -13.21
N TYR A 205 -8.86 6.01 -12.55
CA TYR A 205 -9.53 5.84 -11.26
C TYR A 205 -11.01 5.46 -11.38
N ASP A 206 -11.50 5.19 -12.59
CA ASP A 206 -12.89 4.79 -12.79
C ASP A 206 -13.24 3.58 -11.91
N ILE A 207 -14.18 3.76 -10.98
CA ILE A 207 -14.67 2.71 -10.08
C ILE A 207 -15.38 1.58 -10.83
N ALA A 208 -15.88 1.83 -12.04
CA ALA A 208 -16.46 0.81 -12.90
C ALA A 208 -15.39 -0.11 -13.53
N ASN A 209 -14.12 0.31 -13.55
CA ASN A 209 -13.04 -0.51 -14.08
C ASN A 209 -12.80 -1.72 -13.19
N PRO A 210 -12.96 -2.97 -13.68
CA PRO A 210 -12.79 -4.17 -12.87
C PRO A 210 -11.37 -4.34 -12.32
N ALA A 211 -10.36 -3.74 -12.94
CA ALA A 211 -8.98 -3.76 -12.46
C ALA A 211 -8.75 -2.91 -11.20
N ASN A 212 -9.66 -1.98 -10.89
CA ASN A 212 -9.59 -1.17 -9.67
C ASN A 212 -10.23 -1.95 -8.51
N LEU A 213 -9.46 -2.76 -7.81
CA LEU A 213 -9.94 -3.57 -6.69
C LEU A 213 -10.04 -2.79 -5.38
N LEU A 214 -9.12 -1.86 -5.16
CA LEU A 214 -9.09 -0.95 -4.02
C LEU A 214 -8.59 0.42 -4.49
N THR A 215 -9.35 1.46 -4.22
CA THR A 215 -8.98 2.84 -4.56
C THR A 215 -8.64 3.59 -3.29
N ILE A 216 -7.38 3.93 -3.15
CA ILE A 216 -6.86 4.71 -2.03
C ILE A 216 -6.42 6.06 -2.57
N SER A 217 -6.86 7.15 -1.94
CA SER A 217 -6.36 8.49 -2.25
C SER A 217 -5.16 8.78 -1.37
N THR A 218 -4.03 9.09 -1.98
CA THR A 218 -2.81 9.52 -1.30
C THR A 218 -2.33 10.84 -1.86
N TYR A 219 -1.77 11.68 -1.00
CA TYR A 219 -1.07 12.88 -1.43
C TYR A 219 0.39 12.53 -1.67
N SER A 220 0.91 12.89 -2.85
CA SER A 220 2.32 12.75 -3.21
C SER A 220 2.76 13.96 -4.04
N TYR A 221 3.91 14.52 -3.74
CA TYR A 221 4.54 15.55 -4.56
C TYR A 221 5.36 14.97 -5.72
N TYR A 222 5.67 13.68 -5.67
CA TYR A 222 6.55 13.03 -6.63
C TYR A 222 6.06 13.12 -8.08
N PRO A 223 4.76 12.93 -8.40
CA PRO A 223 4.26 13.12 -9.76
C PRO A 223 4.46 14.55 -10.29
N TRP A 224 4.35 15.54 -9.43
CA TRP A 224 4.55 16.95 -9.80
C TRP A 224 6.01 17.25 -10.13
N LEU A 225 6.93 16.60 -9.44
CA LEU A 225 8.37 16.75 -9.66
C LEU A 225 8.82 16.09 -10.97
N ILE A 226 8.21 14.97 -11.34
CA ILE A 226 8.57 14.20 -12.53
C ILE A 226 7.90 14.77 -13.79
N THR A 227 6.64 15.18 -13.72
CA THR A 227 5.85 15.55 -14.90
C THR A 227 6.06 16.99 -15.38
N GLY A 228 6.81 17.81 -14.65
CA GLY A 228 7.11 19.18 -15.08
C GLY A 228 5.90 20.12 -15.13
N GLY A 229 4.84 19.75 -14.48
CA GLY A 229 3.50 20.32 -14.68
C GLY A 229 3.19 21.63 -14.01
N THR A 230 4.10 22.58 -13.81
CA THR A 230 3.84 24.03 -13.72
C THR A 230 5.15 24.80 -13.51
N SER A 231 5.18 26.04 -13.93
CA SER A 231 6.29 26.98 -13.90
C SER A 231 6.91 27.32 -12.52
N TYR A 232 6.45 26.69 -11.45
CA TYR A 232 6.95 26.90 -10.10
C TYR A 232 8.07 25.93 -9.69
N TYR A 233 8.15 24.76 -10.30
CA TYR A 233 9.14 23.73 -9.97
C TYR A 233 9.99 23.47 -11.20
N ASN A 234 11.21 23.95 -11.16
CA ASN A 234 12.21 23.69 -12.20
C ASN A 234 12.56 22.20 -12.13
N THR A 235 12.01 21.42 -13.03
CA THR A 235 12.07 19.97 -13.05
C THR A 235 13.47 19.52 -13.45
N ARG A 236 14.29 19.19 -12.47
CA ARG A 236 15.58 18.51 -12.69
C ARG A 236 15.40 17.06 -13.17
N PHE A 237 14.18 16.55 -13.15
CA PHE A 237 13.85 15.16 -13.42
C PHE A 237 12.92 14.96 -14.64
N THR A 238 12.73 15.97 -15.48
CA THR A 238 12.08 15.73 -16.78
C THR A 238 12.99 14.84 -17.62
N GLN A 239 12.44 13.70 -18.03
CA GLN A 239 13.09 12.89 -19.07
C GLN A 239 13.34 13.76 -20.29
N SER A 240 14.58 13.82 -20.75
CA SER A 240 14.87 14.46 -22.03
C SER A 240 14.19 13.69 -23.15
N GLN A 241 13.83 14.38 -24.23
CA GLN A 241 13.30 13.71 -25.43
C GLN A 241 14.24 12.61 -25.94
N GLU A 242 15.54 12.75 -25.75
CA GLU A 242 16.54 11.74 -26.11
C GLU A 242 16.39 10.45 -25.29
N LEU A 243 16.12 10.54 -23.98
CA LEU A 243 15.91 9.35 -23.14
C LEU A 243 14.62 8.63 -23.55
N THR A 244 13.58 9.38 -23.86
CA THR A 244 12.29 8.81 -24.29
C THR A 244 12.41 8.13 -25.67
N LEU A 245 13.24 8.64 -26.55
CA LEU A 245 13.48 8.04 -27.86
C LEU A 245 14.37 6.80 -27.81
N THR A 246 15.27 6.69 -26.83
CA THR A 246 16.14 5.52 -26.66
C THR A 246 15.46 4.36 -25.95
N GLU A 247 14.40 4.59 -25.18
CA GLU A 247 13.62 3.53 -24.53
C GLU A 247 12.52 2.93 -25.42
N THR A 248 12.29 3.49 -26.60
CA THR A 248 11.27 2.99 -27.56
C THR A 248 11.84 2.07 -28.63
N LEU A 249 13.08 1.65 -28.51
CA LEU A 249 13.75 0.64 -29.33
C LEU A 249 13.94 -0.66 -28.56
#